data_3e16bb5cb43f7d96133bd4af5b92b9ca
#
_entry.id   3e16bb5cb43f7d96133bd4af5b92b9ca
#
_cell.length_a   1.000
_cell.length_b   1.000
_cell.length_c   1.000
_cell.angle_alpha   90.00
_cell.angle_beta   90.00
_cell.angle_gamma   90.00
#
_symmetry.space_group_name_H-M   'P 1'
#
loop_
_entity.id
_entity.type
_entity.pdbx_description
1 polymer ?
#
loop_
_entity_poly.entity_id
_entity_poly.type
_entity_poly.pdbx_seq_one_letter_code
_entity_poly.pdbx_strand_id
1 'polypeptide(L)'
;MELMEAPGMGQGTAEPRAQAPQIEIRNLRKVYPAAMGEVVALDDLSLTIEKGDIYGIIGMSGAGKSTLIRCLNRLDTPSDWQVFIDGQNILAMNHDELRQTRRRMAMIFQQFNLLMQKTVARNVRYPMEIAGIPKKKANERVTELLRLVGLEEKANAYPSQLSGGQQQRLCIA
;
A
#
# COMPACT_ATOMS: atom_id res chain seq x y z
N MET A 1 -20.04 -68.94 6.84
CA MET A 1 -20.11 -68.02 5.67
C MET A 1 -20.09 -66.61 6.26
N GLU A 2 -18.86 -66.11 6.42
CA GLU A 2 -18.57 -64.94 7.17
C GLU A 2 -18.42 -63.75 6.17
N LEU A 3 -19.26 -62.72 6.38
CA LEU A 3 -19.25 -61.50 5.54
C LEU A 3 -18.19 -60.58 6.07
N MET A 4 -17.11 -60.38 5.28
CA MET A 4 -16.09 -59.37 5.53
C MET A 4 -16.66 -57.96 5.16
N GLU A 5 -16.78 -57.09 6.16
CA GLU A 5 -17.02 -55.67 5.96
C GLU A 5 -15.77 -54.98 5.40
N ALA A 6 -15.96 -54.20 4.34
CA ALA A 6 -14.94 -53.37 3.77
C ALA A 6 -14.67 -52.13 4.64
N PRO A 7 -13.41 -51.67 4.80
CA PRO A 7 -13.11 -50.48 5.57
C PRO A 7 -13.57 -49.21 4.84
N GLY A 8 -14.29 -48.36 5.59
CA GLY A 8 -14.80 -47.08 5.12
C GLY A 8 -13.72 -46.15 4.60
N MET A 9 -13.97 -45.55 3.43
CA MET A 9 -13.17 -44.46 2.88
C MET A 9 -13.26 -43.26 3.81
N GLY A 10 -12.13 -42.94 4.45
CA GLY A 10 -11.96 -41.72 5.20
C GLY A 10 -12.18 -40.51 4.30
N GLN A 11 -13.18 -39.72 4.58
CA GLN A 11 -13.36 -38.40 4.02
C GLN A 11 -12.22 -37.52 4.55
N GLY A 12 -11.21 -37.32 3.73
CA GLY A 12 -10.19 -36.32 3.98
C GLY A 12 -10.84 -34.95 4.06
N THR A 13 -10.96 -34.43 5.25
CA THR A 13 -11.26 -33.01 5.49
C THR A 13 -10.12 -32.23 4.86
N ALA A 14 -10.35 -31.61 3.71
CA ALA A 14 -9.43 -30.66 3.13
C ALA A 14 -9.22 -29.53 4.15
N GLU A 15 -8.03 -29.46 4.73
CA GLU A 15 -7.63 -28.31 5.54
C GLU A 15 -7.85 -27.04 4.70
N PRO A 16 -8.45 -25.97 5.30
CA PRO A 16 -8.61 -24.73 4.58
C PRO A 16 -7.24 -24.28 4.10
N ARG A 17 -7.05 -24.13 2.79
CA ARG A 17 -5.83 -23.58 2.21
C ARG A 17 -5.55 -22.27 2.91
N ALA A 18 -4.46 -22.19 3.66
CA ALA A 18 -4.03 -20.97 4.33
C ALA A 18 -4.05 -19.84 3.28
N GLN A 19 -4.80 -18.79 3.54
CA GLN A 19 -4.83 -17.64 2.64
C GLN A 19 -3.42 -17.06 2.59
N ALA A 20 -2.95 -16.71 1.40
CA ALA A 20 -1.66 -16.07 1.27
C ALA A 20 -1.62 -14.79 2.11
N PRO A 21 -0.50 -14.51 2.78
CA PRO A 21 -0.33 -13.28 3.55
C PRO A 21 -0.54 -12.06 2.64
N GLN A 22 -0.97 -10.94 3.22
CA GLN A 22 -1.18 -9.71 2.47
C GLN A 22 0.12 -9.16 1.91
N ILE A 23 1.19 -9.20 2.71
CA ILE A 23 2.54 -8.80 2.30
C ILE A 23 3.52 -9.85 2.80
N GLU A 24 4.40 -10.32 1.92
CA GLU A 24 5.52 -11.17 2.28
C GLU A 24 6.79 -10.62 1.64
N ILE A 25 7.81 -10.40 2.45
CA ILE A 25 9.13 -9.93 2.03
C ILE A 25 10.13 -11.03 2.35
N ARG A 26 10.99 -11.37 1.40
CA ARG A 26 12.05 -12.36 1.55
C ARG A 26 13.40 -11.75 1.14
N ASN A 27 14.34 -11.72 2.09
CA ASN A 27 15.74 -11.32 1.89
C ASN A 27 15.90 -9.95 1.20
N LEU A 28 15.04 -8.96 1.56
CA LEU A 28 15.07 -7.64 0.97
C LEU A 28 16.37 -6.92 1.28
N ARG A 29 17.12 -6.59 0.23
CA ARG A 29 18.34 -5.79 0.31
C ARG A 29 18.24 -4.56 -0.57
N LYS A 30 18.58 -3.39 -0.03
CA LYS A 30 18.62 -2.14 -0.76
C LYS A 30 19.90 -1.38 -0.48
N VAL A 31 20.63 -1.10 -1.53
CA VAL A 31 21.88 -0.34 -1.50
C VAL A 31 21.72 0.92 -2.35
N TYR A 32 22.20 2.03 -1.86
CA TYR A 32 22.27 3.29 -2.60
C TYR A 32 23.73 3.64 -2.92
N PRO A 33 24.04 4.11 -4.13
CA PRO A 33 25.36 4.66 -4.42
C PRO A 33 25.56 5.95 -3.61
N ALA A 34 26.76 6.14 -3.06
CA ALA A 34 27.16 7.32 -2.32
C ALA A 34 28.52 7.83 -2.83
N ALA A 35 28.86 9.07 -2.52
CA ALA A 35 30.10 9.71 -2.99
C ALA A 35 31.40 8.97 -2.56
N MET A 36 31.34 8.24 -1.45
CA MET A 36 32.46 7.47 -0.90
C MET A 36 32.14 5.96 -0.80
N GLY A 37 31.47 5.38 -1.82
CA GLY A 37 31.11 3.97 -1.85
C GLY A 37 29.62 3.71 -1.90
N GLU A 38 29.14 2.79 -1.11
CA GLU A 38 27.73 2.36 -1.06
C GLU A 38 27.16 2.48 0.34
N VAL A 39 25.89 2.85 0.44
CA VAL A 39 25.13 2.84 1.70
C VAL A 39 24.09 1.75 1.65
N VAL A 40 24.24 0.75 2.52
CA VAL A 40 23.25 -0.31 2.69
C VAL A 40 22.11 0.25 3.54
N ALA A 41 20.96 0.45 2.94
CA ALA A 41 19.77 0.99 3.60
C ALA A 41 18.87 -0.12 4.18
N LEU A 42 18.85 -1.27 3.55
CA LEU A 42 18.18 -2.49 4.01
C LEU A 42 19.12 -3.67 3.73
N ASP A 43 19.25 -4.58 4.67
CA ASP A 43 20.09 -5.77 4.55
C ASP A 43 19.35 -6.99 5.08
N ASP A 44 19.14 -7.97 4.21
CA ASP A 44 18.51 -9.25 4.48
C ASP A 44 17.20 -9.19 5.31
N LEU A 45 16.33 -8.24 4.98
CA LEU A 45 15.06 -8.05 5.69
C LEU A 45 14.02 -9.06 5.19
N SER A 46 13.49 -9.85 6.09
CA SER A 46 12.36 -10.75 5.82
C SER A 46 11.25 -10.49 6.83
N LEU A 47 10.00 -10.38 6.36
CA LEU A 47 8.83 -10.22 7.22
C LEU A 47 7.55 -10.65 6.50
N THR A 48 6.53 -10.96 7.29
CA THR A 48 5.20 -11.34 6.82
C THR A 48 4.17 -10.48 7.53
N ILE A 49 3.19 -9.96 6.80
CA ILE A 49 2.06 -9.20 7.33
C ILE A 49 0.79 -9.89 6.86
N GLU A 50 -0.04 -10.30 7.82
CA GLU A 50 -1.28 -10.98 7.52
C GLU A 50 -2.37 -9.98 7.12
N LYS A 51 -3.41 -10.48 6.50
CA LYS A 51 -4.52 -9.65 6.06
C LYS A 51 -5.30 -9.10 7.25
N GLY A 52 -5.43 -7.77 7.30
CA GLY A 52 -6.13 -7.06 8.38
C GLY A 52 -5.24 -6.61 9.52
N ASP A 53 -3.94 -6.94 9.49
CA ASP A 53 -2.99 -6.50 10.52
C ASP A 53 -2.77 -4.98 10.48
N ILE A 54 -2.48 -4.43 11.67
CA ILE A 54 -1.85 -3.13 11.86
C ILE A 54 -0.41 -3.37 12.25
N TYR A 55 0.51 -3.21 11.30
CA TYR A 55 1.93 -3.51 11.48
C TYR A 55 2.74 -2.24 11.75
N GLY A 56 3.40 -2.16 12.89
CA GLY A 56 4.23 -1.02 13.31
C GLY A 56 5.71 -1.23 12.97
N ILE A 57 6.31 -0.24 12.28
CA ILE A 57 7.75 -0.21 11.97
C ILE A 57 8.40 0.92 12.76
N ILE A 58 9.21 0.57 13.75
CA ILE A 58 9.92 1.52 14.63
C ILE A 58 11.42 1.47 14.38
N GLY A 59 12.12 2.53 14.69
CA GLY A 59 13.57 2.64 14.56
C GLY A 59 14.03 4.10 14.50
N MET A 60 15.34 4.31 14.66
CA MET A 60 15.97 5.63 14.59
C MET A 60 15.84 6.29 13.22
N SER A 61 16.11 7.58 13.11
CA SER A 61 16.24 8.25 11.82
C SER A 61 17.36 7.59 11.02
N GLY A 62 17.13 7.36 9.72
CA GLY A 62 18.08 6.65 8.86
C GLY A 62 18.02 5.13 8.91
N ALA A 63 17.21 4.51 9.77
CA ALA A 63 17.11 3.05 9.89
C ALA A 63 16.41 2.33 8.71
N GLY A 64 16.21 2.98 7.57
CA GLY A 64 15.65 2.34 6.37
C GLY A 64 14.13 2.24 6.31
N LYS A 65 13.37 2.74 7.32
CA LYS A 65 11.88 2.62 7.36
C LYS A 65 11.19 3.15 6.10
N SER A 66 11.55 4.36 5.68
CA SER A 66 10.97 4.97 4.47
C SER A 66 11.41 4.23 3.20
N THR A 67 12.65 3.71 3.17
CA THR A 67 13.15 2.89 2.08
C THR A 67 12.33 1.61 1.95
N LEU A 68 12.02 0.94 3.06
CA LEU A 68 11.19 -0.25 3.07
C LEU A 68 9.81 0.01 2.43
N ILE A 69 9.10 1.06 2.89
CA ILE A 69 7.79 1.42 2.35
C ILE A 69 7.87 1.77 0.85
N ARG A 70 8.93 2.44 0.41
CA ARG A 70 9.15 2.76 -1.01
C ARG A 70 9.42 1.52 -1.84
N CYS A 71 10.12 0.53 -1.29
CA CYS A 71 10.33 -0.76 -1.93
C CYS A 71 9.02 -1.55 -2.05
N LEU A 72 8.17 -1.57 -1.02
CA LEU A 72 6.86 -2.21 -1.06
C LEU A 72 5.95 -1.67 -2.17
N ASN A 73 6.04 -0.38 -2.46
CA ASN A 73 5.30 0.26 -3.56
C ASN A 73 6.06 0.21 -4.90
N ARG A 74 7.25 -0.42 -4.92
CA ARG A 74 8.17 -0.42 -6.08
C ARG A 74 8.41 0.99 -6.61
N LEU A 75 8.43 2.00 -5.72
CA LEU A 75 8.91 3.36 -6.00
C LEU A 75 10.43 3.39 -6.05
N ASP A 76 11.08 2.56 -5.25
CA ASP A 76 12.49 2.23 -5.34
C ASP A 76 12.64 0.77 -5.79
N THR A 77 13.56 0.53 -6.73
CA THR A 77 13.92 -0.82 -7.15
C THR A 77 15.04 -1.33 -6.24
N PRO A 78 14.85 -2.36 -5.47
CA PRO A 78 15.90 -2.95 -4.64
C PRO A 78 16.99 -3.64 -5.45
N SER A 79 18.08 -3.97 -4.75
CA SER A 79 19.25 -4.60 -5.37
C SER A 79 19.10 -6.13 -5.46
N ASP A 80 18.44 -6.74 -4.45
CA ASP A 80 18.16 -8.18 -4.43
C ASP A 80 16.97 -8.46 -3.51
N TRP A 81 15.98 -9.33 -3.91
CA TRP A 81 14.81 -9.54 -3.08
C TRP A 81 13.61 -10.22 -3.75
N GLN A 82 12.64 -10.61 -2.90
CA GLN A 82 11.29 -10.96 -3.33
C GLN A 82 10.26 -10.24 -2.44
N VAL A 83 9.29 -9.56 -3.06
CA VAL A 83 8.12 -9.01 -2.36
C VAL A 83 6.86 -9.51 -3.03
N PHE A 84 6.03 -10.14 -2.22
CA PHE A 84 4.73 -10.64 -2.63
C PHE A 84 3.64 -9.79 -1.98
N ILE A 85 2.63 -9.44 -2.77
CA ILE A 85 1.41 -8.78 -2.31
C ILE A 85 0.24 -9.66 -2.72
N ASP A 86 -0.56 -10.09 -1.75
CA ASP A 86 -1.63 -11.09 -1.96
C ASP A 86 -1.11 -12.33 -2.73
N GLY A 87 0.09 -12.80 -2.42
CA GLY A 87 0.75 -13.94 -3.04
C GLY A 87 1.34 -13.68 -4.44
N GLN A 88 1.27 -12.46 -4.97
CA GLN A 88 1.81 -12.10 -6.29
C GLN A 88 3.14 -11.37 -6.16
N ASN A 89 4.20 -11.85 -6.82
CA ASN A 89 5.49 -11.19 -6.83
C ASN A 89 5.43 -9.89 -7.62
N ILE A 90 5.55 -8.75 -6.93
CA ILE A 90 5.46 -7.41 -7.56
C ILE A 90 6.60 -7.10 -8.53
N LEU A 91 7.72 -7.84 -8.46
CA LEU A 91 8.84 -7.69 -9.40
C LEU A 91 8.57 -8.32 -10.76
N ALA A 92 7.84 -9.44 -10.75
CA ALA A 92 7.46 -10.12 -11.98
C ALA A 92 6.32 -9.41 -12.73
N MET A 93 5.66 -8.44 -12.09
CA MET A 93 4.55 -7.69 -12.68
C MET A 93 5.03 -6.80 -13.82
N ASN A 94 4.28 -6.84 -14.93
CA ASN A 94 4.41 -5.86 -15.99
C ASN A 94 3.87 -4.48 -15.53
N HIS A 95 4.01 -3.46 -16.39
CA HIS A 95 3.64 -2.09 -16.04
C HIS A 95 2.16 -1.91 -15.69
N ASP A 96 1.27 -2.61 -16.38
CA ASP A 96 -0.18 -2.49 -16.18
C ASP A 96 -0.64 -3.23 -14.92
N GLU A 97 -0.10 -4.41 -14.67
CA GLU A 97 -0.32 -5.17 -13.42
C GLU A 97 0.14 -4.38 -12.20
N LEU A 98 1.35 -3.80 -12.26
CA LEU A 98 1.87 -2.96 -11.20
C LEU A 98 1.00 -1.72 -10.96
N ARG A 99 0.50 -1.08 -12.03
CA ARG A 99 -0.43 0.05 -11.93
C ARG A 99 -1.74 -0.36 -11.23
N GLN A 100 -2.30 -1.53 -11.57
CA GLN A 100 -3.51 -2.05 -10.94
C GLN A 100 -3.27 -2.37 -9.46
N THR A 101 -2.14 -3.00 -9.12
CA THR A 101 -1.76 -3.30 -7.74
C THR A 101 -1.62 -2.01 -6.93
N ARG A 102 -0.94 -0.98 -7.45
CA ARG A 102 -0.79 0.33 -6.80
C ARG A 102 -2.11 1.06 -6.56
N ARG A 103 -3.16 0.83 -7.37
CA ARG A 103 -4.51 1.39 -7.11
C ARG A 103 -5.15 0.84 -5.83
N ARG A 104 -4.71 -0.33 -5.37
CA ARG A 104 -5.18 -1.00 -4.14
C ARG A 104 -4.31 -0.66 -2.93
N MET A 105 -3.19 0.04 -3.14
CA MET A 105 -2.22 0.41 -2.11
C MET A 105 -2.20 1.92 -1.97
N ALA A 106 -2.77 2.45 -0.88
CA ALA A 106 -2.64 3.86 -0.55
C ALA A 106 -1.33 4.12 0.20
N MET A 107 -0.72 5.28 -0.05
CA MET A 107 0.47 5.73 0.67
C MET A 107 0.26 7.15 1.18
N ILE A 108 0.36 7.34 2.50
CA ILE A 108 0.37 8.66 3.12
C ILE A 108 1.83 9.07 3.28
N PHE A 109 2.24 10.11 2.54
CA PHE A 109 3.61 10.59 2.55
C PHE A 109 3.87 11.51 3.75
N GLN A 110 5.10 11.51 4.24
CA GLN A 110 5.54 12.40 5.31
C GLN A 110 5.46 13.88 4.90
N GLN A 111 5.79 14.19 3.63
CA GLN A 111 5.51 15.46 2.99
C GLN A 111 4.24 15.27 2.17
N PHE A 112 3.19 15.91 2.54
CA PHE A 112 1.79 15.69 2.11
C PHE A 112 1.55 15.41 0.62
N ASN A 113 2.47 15.76 -0.27
CA ASN A 113 2.39 15.55 -1.73
C ASN A 113 1.07 16.01 -2.37
N LEU A 114 0.50 17.09 -1.81
CA LEU A 114 -0.72 17.69 -2.32
C LEU A 114 -0.45 18.44 -3.63
N LEU A 115 -1.43 18.40 -4.52
CA LEU A 115 -1.43 19.18 -5.74
C LEU A 115 -1.72 20.65 -5.39
N MET A 116 -0.68 21.45 -5.14
CA MET A 116 -0.77 22.82 -4.64
C MET A 116 -1.59 23.74 -5.53
N GLN A 117 -1.65 23.47 -6.83
CA GLN A 117 -2.41 24.23 -7.85
C GLN A 117 -3.85 23.75 -8.01
N LYS A 118 -4.28 22.77 -7.23
CA LYS A 118 -5.65 22.25 -7.22
C LYS A 118 -6.31 22.58 -5.89
N THR A 119 -7.62 22.83 -5.92
CA THR A 119 -8.39 23.01 -4.67
C THR A 119 -8.43 21.73 -3.84
N VAL A 120 -8.82 21.83 -2.59
CA VAL A 120 -9.04 20.71 -1.67
C VAL A 120 -9.93 19.64 -2.31
N ALA A 121 -11.10 20.03 -2.82
CA ALA A 121 -12.02 19.10 -3.49
C ALA A 121 -11.39 18.44 -4.74
N ARG A 122 -10.57 19.16 -5.48
CA ARG A 122 -9.89 18.61 -6.65
C ARG A 122 -8.75 17.66 -6.28
N ASN A 123 -8.06 17.89 -5.15
CA ASN A 123 -7.07 16.94 -4.65
C ASN A 123 -7.72 15.58 -4.33
N VAL A 124 -8.83 15.58 -3.58
CA VAL A 124 -9.57 14.35 -3.24
C VAL A 124 -10.16 13.68 -4.49
N ARG A 125 -10.63 14.46 -5.47
CA ARG A 125 -11.22 13.91 -6.69
C ARG A 125 -10.21 13.32 -7.66
N TYR A 126 -8.97 13.79 -7.64
CA TYR A 126 -7.96 13.44 -8.64
C TYR A 126 -7.71 11.92 -8.79
N PRO A 127 -7.56 11.12 -7.71
CA PRO A 127 -7.45 9.67 -7.84
C PRO A 127 -8.65 9.01 -8.53
N MET A 128 -9.85 9.54 -8.30
CA MET A 128 -11.08 9.02 -8.90
C MET A 128 -11.15 9.35 -10.40
N GLU A 129 -10.65 10.53 -10.80
CA GLU A 129 -10.51 10.91 -12.21
C GLU A 129 -9.56 9.95 -12.95
N ILE A 130 -8.41 9.62 -12.36
CA ILE A 130 -7.46 8.66 -12.91
C ILE A 130 -8.08 7.25 -12.99
N ALA A 131 -8.92 6.88 -12.02
CA ALA A 131 -9.62 5.61 -12.02
C ALA A 131 -10.79 5.55 -13.01
N GLY A 132 -11.11 6.66 -13.70
CA GLY A 132 -12.22 6.73 -14.67
C GLY A 132 -13.62 6.77 -14.03
N ILE A 133 -13.71 7.12 -12.75
CA ILE A 133 -15.00 7.22 -12.05
C ILE A 133 -15.81 8.39 -12.63
N PRO A 134 -17.09 8.18 -12.98
CA PRO A 134 -17.96 9.25 -13.51
C PRO A 134 -18.01 10.46 -12.57
N LYS A 135 -17.93 11.67 -13.13
CA LYS A 135 -17.84 12.94 -12.38
C LYS A 135 -18.91 13.10 -11.30
N LYS A 136 -20.15 12.67 -11.57
CA LYS A 136 -21.24 12.73 -10.59
C LYS A 136 -20.92 11.91 -9.33
N LYS A 137 -20.55 10.62 -9.51
CA LYS A 137 -20.18 9.72 -8.42
C LYS A 137 -18.94 10.22 -7.68
N ALA A 138 -17.94 10.71 -8.41
CA ALA A 138 -16.74 11.27 -7.81
C ALA A 138 -17.06 12.50 -6.93
N ASN A 139 -17.93 13.42 -7.37
CA ASN A 139 -18.32 14.57 -6.59
C ASN A 139 -19.09 14.19 -5.31
N GLU A 140 -20.01 13.25 -5.39
CA GLU A 140 -20.72 12.72 -4.22
C GLU A 140 -19.73 12.13 -3.19
N ARG A 141 -18.78 11.34 -3.66
CA ARG A 141 -17.75 10.77 -2.79
C ARG A 141 -16.80 11.81 -2.20
N VAL A 142 -16.41 12.84 -2.97
CA VAL A 142 -15.61 13.97 -2.47
C VAL A 142 -16.31 14.66 -1.31
N THR A 143 -17.60 14.95 -1.43
CA THR A 143 -18.37 15.60 -0.37
C THR A 143 -18.40 14.76 0.90
N GLU A 144 -18.63 13.46 0.76
CA GLU A 144 -18.60 12.50 1.88
C GLU A 144 -17.25 12.48 2.58
N LEU A 145 -16.15 12.34 1.81
CA LEU A 145 -14.79 12.26 2.35
C LEU A 145 -14.38 13.57 3.04
N LEU A 146 -14.68 14.72 2.44
CA LEU A 146 -14.39 16.02 3.06
C LEU A 146 -15.14 16.22 4.37
N ARG A 147 -16.39 15.75 4.46
CA ARG A 147 -17.16 15.76 5.71
C ARG A 147 -16.50 14.86 6.76
N LEU A 148 -16.09 13.65 6.38
CA LEU A 148 -15.44 12.69 7.28
C LEU A 148 -14.17 13.27 7.92
N VAL A 149 -13.36 14.03 7.16
CA VAL A 149 -12.13 14.64 7.65
C VAL A 149 -12.30 16.08 8.17
N GLY A 150 -13.52 16.62 8.22
CA GLY A 150 -13.83 17.96 8.72
C GLY A 150 -13.25 19.10 7.87
N LEU A 151 -13.29 18.95 6.54
CA LEU A 151 -12.79 19.93 5.57
C LEU A 151 -13.87 20.40 4.55
N GLU A 152 -15.14 20.16 4.83
CA GLU A 152 -16.25 20.47 3.92
C GLU A 152 -16.27 21.96 3.54
N GLU A 153 -16.12 22.86 4.53
CA GLU A 153 -16.09 24.32 4.30
C GLU A 153 -14.83 24.80 3.54
N LYS A 154 -13.80 23.96 3.46
CA LYS A 154 -12.53 24.22 2.78
C LYS A 154 -12.46 23.63 1.37
N ALA A 155 -13.55 23.07 0.86
CA ALA A 155 -13.59 22.39 -0.44
C ALA A 155 -12.99 23.21 -1.60
N ASN A 156 -13.24 24.52 -1.61
CA ASN A 156 -12.76 25.44 -2.64
C ASN A 156 -11.41 26.12 -2.30
N ALA A 157 -10.88 25.92 -1.10
CA ALA A 157 -9.59 26.45 -0.70
C ALA A 157 -8.44 25.69 -1.41
N TYR A 158 -7.26 26.30 -1.46
CA TYR A 158 -6.03 25.67 -1.92
C TYR A 158 -5.24 25.09 -0.73
N PRO A 159 -4.40 24.07 -0.94
CA PRO A 159 -3.59 23.50 0.14
C PRO A 159 -2.73 24.52 0.91
N SER A 160 -2.23 25.57 0.24
CA SER A 160 -1.48 26.65 0.87
C SER A 160 -2.28 27.47 1.87
N GLN A 161 -3.60 27.39 1.85
CA GLN A 161 -4.52 28.09 2.75
C GLN A 161 -4.94 27.22 3.95
N LEU A 162 -4.39 26.00 4.05
CA LEU A 162 -4.67 25.05 5.11
C LEU A 162 -3.54 25.01 6.13
N SER A 163 -3.90 24.83 7.40
CA SER A 163 -2.90 24.48 8.43
C SER A 163 -2.28 23.11 8.16
N GLY A 164 -1.11 22.83 8.75
CA GLY A 164 -0.43 21.53 8.59
C GLY A 164 -1.32 20.33 8.96
N GLY A 165 -2.09 20.43 10.06
CA GLY A 165 -3.05 19.38 10.44
C GLY A 165 -4.22 19.24 9.47
N GLN A 166 -4.66 20.32 8.82
CA GLN A 166 -5.67 20.26 7.77
C GLN A 166 -5.11 19.63 6.48
N GLN A 167 -3.87 19.94 6.11
CA GLN A 167 -3.18 19.31 5.00
C GLN A 167 -3.01 17.81 5.21
N GLN A 168 -2.66 17.41 6.43
CA GLN A 168 -2.55 15.99 6.80
C GLN A 168 -3.89 15.26 6.66
N ARG A 169 -4.99 15.84 7.17
CA ARG A 169 -6.33 15.26 6.98
C ARG A 169 -6.76 15.21 5.52
N LEU A 170 -6.38 16.20 4.71
CA LEU A 170 -6.62 16.18 3.27
C LEU A 170 -5.89 15.03 2.57
N CYS A 171 -4.68 14.66 3.02
CA CYS A 171 -3.93 13.52 2.47
C CYS A 171 -4.57 12.15 2.79
N ILE A 172 -5.37 12.09 3.85
CA ILE A 172 -6.05 10.86 4.27
C ILE A 172 -7.38 10.68 3.52
N ALA A 173 -8.00 11.79 3.08
CA ALA A 173 -9.26 11.80 2.34
C ALA A 173 -9.11 11.28 0.91
#